data_e92bfbc200611445ad121270c879cb64
#
_entry.id   e92bfbc200611445ad121270c879cb64
#
_cell.length_a   1.000
_cell.length_b   1.000
_cell.length_c   1.000
_cell.angle_alpha   90.00
_cell.angle_beta   90.00
_cell.angle_gamma   90.00
#
_symmetry.space_group_name_H-M   'P 1'
#
loop_
_entity.id
_entity.type
_entity.pdbx_description
1 polymer ?
#
loop_
_entity_poly.entity_id
_entity_poly.type
_entity_poly.pdbx_seq_one_letter_code
_entity_poly.pdbx_strand_id
1 'polypeptide(L)'
;MRILIIGGGGREHALAWKLTREEPGLELIVAPGNPGIAELGECVPIGATDLDALERLARDRDVDLTVVGPEAPLEAGIVDRFRAAGLPIFGPTKAAAEIETSKAFAKQLMLEDGIPTARAEVHTLVAGAKAAARRFGAPVVVKASGLAAGKGVIVCKTLGDADAAIDDMLEGNRFGAAGAQVLIEEFMEGEEVSLFAITNGSHFVVLPGLQDHKRLADKDLGPNTGGMGAYLPVELGYDTDRAISSNSDSAASLVLEAAREIFSPTLRGLNRRGRPFTGLLYAGLMLTSEGPRVVEFNCRFGDPETQALMPVLGIAPRLIDLMLAVGRGEPLVGFPVDLGATDLSTPISARIAIVEVENACVTTVLAASNYPETPRIGDEIILPPREDGVYVFHAGTARDDDGRLVTAGGRVLAISAVAPNVELAQLKSLEFAERVRFAGKQHRSDIGWREIARQHQHASARASRD
;
A
#
# COMPACT_ATOMS: atom_id res chain seq x y z
N MET A 1 -17.56 21.50 1.75
CA MET A 1 -16.64 20.77 0.85
C MET A 1 -17.21 19.40 0.61
N ARG A 2 -17.14 18.92 -0.64
CA ARG A 2 -17.69 17.61 -1.06
C ARG A 2 -16.59 16.76 -1.68
N ILE A 3 -16.38 15.55 -1.14
CA ILE A 3 -15.37 14.60 -1.64
C ILE A 3 -16.03 13.32 -2.11
N LEU A 4 -15.63 12.86 -3.30
CA LEU A 4 -15.95 11.53 -3.81
C LEU A 4 -14.76 10.59 -3.58
N ILE A 5 -14.97 9.47 -2.89
CA ILE A 5 -13.99 8.36 -2.83
C ILE A 5 -14.48 7.23 -3.73
N ILE A 6 -13.59 6.75 -4.62
CA ILE A 6 -13.87 5.61 -5.49
C ILE A 6 -13.30 4.35 -4.87
N GLY A 7 -14.15 3.35 -4.69
CA GLY A 7 -13.84 2.06 -4.06
C GLY A 7 -14.75 1.77 -2.87
N GLY A 8 -14.58 0.61 -2.25
CA GLY A 8 -15.44 0.16 -1.14
C GLY A 8 -14.74 -0.83 -0.21
N GLY A 9 -13.41 -0.86 -0.22
CA GLY A 9 -12.61 -1.72 0.64
C GLY A 9 -12.24 -1.09 1.99
N GLY A 10 -11.43 -1.78 2.76
CA GLY A 10 -10.95 -1.31 4.05
C GLY A 10 -10.07 -0.06 3.96
N ARG A 11 -9.29 0.05 2.91
CA ARG A 11 -8.50 1.23 2.56
C ARG A 11 -9.39 2.45 2.37
N GLU A 12 -10.43 2.35 1.56
CA GLU A 12 -11.36 3.44 1.30
C GLU A 12 -12.13 3.83 2.57
N HIS A 13 -12.48 2.84 3.42
CA HIS A 13 -13.09 3.14 4.72
C HIS A 13 -12.14 3.90 5.65
N ALA A 14 -10.86 3.52 5.72
CA ALA A 14 -9.89 4.24 6.52
C ALA A 14 -9.63 5.66 6.02
N LEU A 15 -9.59 5.86 4.69
CA LEU A 15 -9.52 7.20 4.08
C LEU A 15 -10.76 8.03 4.40
N ALA A 16 -11.96 7.48 4.22
CA ALA A 16 -13.22 8.12 4.55
C ALA A 16 -13.26 8.58 6.02
N TRP A 17 -12.86 7.69 6.93
CA TRP A 17 -12.78 7.96 8.36
C TRP A 17 -11.79 9.11 8.67
N LYS A 18 -10.61 9.10 8.03
CA LYS A 18 -9.60 10.13 8.24
C LYS A 18 -10.07 11.51 7.75
N LEU A 19 -10.57 11.58 6.52
CA LEU A 19 -10.99 12.84 5.91
C LEU A 19 -12.18 13.47 6.63
N THR A 20 -13.15 12.68 7.09
CA THR A 20 -14.28 13.19 7.89
C THR A 20 -13.86 13.71 9.26
N ARG A 21 -12.77 13.19 9.84
CA ARG A 21 -12.22 13.73 11.10
C ARG A 21 -11.39 14.99 10.90
N GLU A 22 -10.69 15.10 9.78
CA GLU A 22 -9.91 16.29 9.47
C GLU A 22 -10.79 17.49 9.09
N GLU A 23 -11.95 17.22 8.49
CA GLU A 23 -12.88 18.26 8.03
C GLU A 23 -14.29 18.02 8.57
N PRO A 24 -14.62 18.57 9.76
CA PRO A 24 -15.98 18.53 10.29
C PRO A 24 -16.97 19.22 9.35
N GLY A 25 -18.01 18.49 8.91
CA GLY A 25 -18.97 18.97 7.92
C GLY A 25 -18.63 18.64 6.47
N LEU A 26 -17.62 17.76 6.27
CA LEU A 26 -17.36 17.16 4.96
C LEU A 26 -18.59 16.42 4.45
N GLU A 27 -19.07 16.74 3.26
CA GLU A 27 -20.04 15.93 2.51
C GLU A 27 -19.29 14.82 1.78
N LEU A 28 -19.31 13.62 2.37
CA LEU A 28 -18.62 12.47 1.82
C LEU A 28 -19.57 11.64 0.94
N ILE A 29 -19.14 11.36 -0.29
CA ILE A 29 -19.76 10.42 -1.24
C ILE A 29 -18.75 9.32 -1.52
N VAL A 30 -19.18 8.05 -1.53
CA VAL A 30 -18.31 6.92 -1.84
C VAL A 30 -18.98 5.98 -2.84
N ALA A 31 -18.26 5.54 -3.86
CA ALA A 31 -18.78 4.68 -4.92
C ALA A 31 -17.88 3.45 -5.12
N PRO A 32 -18.37 2.22 -4.88
CA PRO A 32 -19.70 1.86 -4.35
C PRO A 32 -19.82 2.01 -2.82
N GLY A 33 -18.71 2.09 -2.06
CA GLY A 33 -18.70 2.08 -0.60
C GLY A 33 -18.96 0.69 0.00
N ASN A 34 -19.22 0.66 1.32
CA ASN A 34 -19.57 -0.52 2.10
C ASN A 34 -20.40 -0.13 3.35
N PRO A 35 -20.95 -1.09 4.12
CA PRO A 35 -21.78 -0.77 5.28
C PRO A 35 -21.12 0.08 6.36
N GLY A 36 -19.79 -0.01 6.55
CA GLY A 36 -19.07 0.82 7.51
C GLY A 36 -18.88 2.25 7.01
N ILE A 37 -18.62 2.42 5.71
CA ILE A 37 -18.53 3.75 5.07
C ILE A 37 -19.88 4.46 5.09
N ALA A 38 -20.98 3.73 4.96
CA ALA A 38 -22.34 4.27 5.02
C ALA A 38 -22.68 4.94 6.36
N GLU A 39 -21.90 4.69 7.42
CA GLU A 39 -22.00 5.42 8.69
C GLU A 39 -21.30 6.80 8.66
N LEU A 40 -20.45 7.04 7.67
CA LEU A 40 -19.63 8.25 7.52
C LEU A 40 -20.14 9.19 6.42
N GLY A 41 -20.79 8.65 5.38
CA GLY A 41 -21.26 9.40 4.23
C GLY A 41 -22.18 8.60 3.32
N GLU A 42 -22.56 9.22 2.20
CA GLU A 42 -23.45 8.61 1.20
C GLU A 42 -22.71 7.55 0.38
N CYS A 43 -23.21 6.31 0.34
CA CYS A 43 -22.73 5.28 -0.57
C CYS A 43 -23.62 5.23 -1.82
N VAL A 44 -23.01 5.36 -3.00
CA VAL A 44 -23.71 5.34 -4.30
C VAL A 44 -23.35 4.05 -5.04
N PRO A 45 -24.30 3.22 -5.50
CA PRO A 45 -24.03 1.91 -6.09
C PRO A 45 -23.51 2.01 -7.54
N ILE A 46 -22.36 2.70 -7.70
CA ILE A 46 -21.63 2.81 -8.96
C ILE A 46 -20.32 2.03 -8.81
N GLY A 47 -20.06 1.12 -9.76
CA GLY A 47 -18.84 0.33 -9.77
C GLY A 47 -17.60 1.20 -9.99
N ALA A 48 -16.48 0.85 -9.36
CA ALA A 48 -15.25 1.64 -9.42
C ALA A 48 -14.68 1.84 -10.84
N THR A 49 -15.05 0.99 -11.80
CA THR A 49 -14.62 1.06 -13.20
C THR A 49 -15.70 1.61 -14.17
N ASP A 50 -16.87 2.00 -13.67
CA ASP A 50 -17.88 2.70 -14.46
C ASP A 50 -17.54 4.20 -14.55
N LEU A 51 -16.55 4.51 -15.40
CA LEU A 51 -16.00 5.87 -15.50
C LEU A 51 -17.06 6.88 -15.96
N ASP A 52 -18.03 6.46 -16.80
CA ASP A 52 -19.10 7.33 -17.29
C ASP A 52 -20.06 7.76 -16.17
N ALA A 53 -20.46 6.81 -15.33
CA ALA A 53 -21.35 7.10 -14.21
C ALA A 53 -20.63 7.90 -13.11
N LEU A 54 -19.35 7.59 -12.84
CA LEU A 54 -18.53 8.31 -11.86
C LEU A 54 -18.28 9.76 -12.26
N GLU A 55 -17.99 10.04 -13.54
CA GLU A 55 -17.84 11.41 -14.03
C GLU A 55 -19.15 12.20 -13.91
N ARG A 56 -20.29 11.61 -14.33
CA ARG A 56 -21.61 12.26 -14.17
C ARG A 56 -21.90 12.55 -12.71
N LEU A 57 -21.69 11.59 -11.81
CA LEU A 57 -21.88 11.77 -10.37
C LEU A 57 -21.05 12.95 -9.84
N ALA A 58 -19.78 13.03 -10.22
CA ALA A 58 -18.88 14.10 -9.77
C ALA A 58 -19.35 15.49 -10.25
N ARG A 59 -19.84 15.58 -11.50
CA ARG A 59 -20.41 16.83 -12.04
C ARG A 59 -21.73 17.22 -11.37
N ASP A 60 -22.67 16.27 -11.31
CA ASP A 60 -24.05 16.55 -10.83
C ASP A 60 -24.06 16.91 -9.34
N ARG A 61 -23.02 16.48 -8.63
CA ARG A 61 -22.88 16.75 -7.18
C ARG A 61 -21.86 17.83 -6.87
N ASP A 62 -21.30 18.55 -7.88
CA ASP A 62 -20.27 19.59 -7.67
C ASP A 62 -19.16 19.14 -6.72
N VAL A 63 -18.52 18.01 -7.04
CA VAL A 63 -17.47 17.39 -6.21
C VAL A 63 -16.21 18.26 -6.24
N ASP A 64 -15.72 18.68 -5.06
CA ASP A 64 -14.50 19.48 -4.91
C ASP A 64 -13.21 18.66 -5.13
N LEU A 65 -13.25 17.36 -4.84
CA LEU A 65 -12.13 16.44 -5.04
C LEU A 65 -12.62 15.00 -5.17
N THR A 66 -12.06 14.27 -6.15
CA THR A 66 -12.21 12.82 -6.23
C THR A 66 -10.94 12.13 -5.79
N VAL A 67 -11.02 11.11 -4.92
CA VAL A 67 -9.92 10.28 -4.44
C VAL A 67 -10.09 8.87 -4.97
N VAL A 68 -9.10 8.35 -5.70
CA VAL A 68 -9.14 6.99 -6.25
C VAL A 68 -8.49 6.01 -5.28
N GLY A 69 -9.26 5.05 -4.79
CA GLY A 69 -8.76 4.02 -3.87
C GLY A 69 -8.05 2.87 -4.58
N PRO A 70 -8.73 2.07 -5.46
CA PRO A 70 -8.14 0.90 -6.11
C PRO A 70 -7.39 1.23 -7.41
N GLU A 71 -6.59 0.28 -7.86
CA GLU A 71 -5.77 0.38 -9.07
C GLU A 71 -6.57 0.28 -10.38
N ALA A 72 -7.65 -0.48 -10.40
CA ALA A 72 -8.41 -0.76 -11.63
C ALA A 72 -8.97 0.49 -12.33
N PRO A 73 -9.59 1.47 -11.66
CA PRO A 73 -10.00 2.72 -12.31
C PRO A 73 -8.81 3.57 -12.79
N LEU A 74 -7.64 3.49 -12.15
CA LEU A 74 -6.42 4.19 -12.60
C LEU A 74 -5.92 3.57 -13.92
N GLU A 75 -5.87 2.24 -14.00
CA GLU A 75 -5.56 1.51 -15.23
C GLU A 75 -6.57 1.82 -16.35
N ALA A 76 -7.84 1.98 -16.00
CA ALA A 76 -8.89 2.36 -16.95
C ALA A 76 -8.80 3.83 -17.44
N GLY A 77 -7.99 4.69 -16.77
CA GLY A 77 -7.75 6.07 -17.18
C GLY A 77 -8.72 7.09 -16.60
N ILE A 78 -9.28 6.83 -15.41
CA ILE A 78 -10.22 7.75 -14.77
C ILE A 78 -9.63 9.14 -14.54
N VAL A 79 -8.33 9.24 -14.19
CA VAL A 79 -7.67 10.51 -13.91
C VAL A 79 -7.56 11.37 -15.17
N ASP A 80 -7.21 10.76 -16.29
CA ASP A 80 -7.14 11.44 -17.58
C ASP A 80 -8.51 12.00 -17.97
N ARG A 81 -9.55 11.23 -17.77
CA ARG A 81 -10.93 11.58 -18.05
C ARG A 81 -11.43 12.75 -17.18
N PHE A 82 -11.24 12.67 -15.88
CA PHE A 82 -11.66 13.71 -14.94
C PHE A 82 -10.93 15.03 -15.17
N ARG A 83 -9.62 14.97 -15.44
CA ARG A 83 -8.84 16.16 -15.80
C ARG A 83 -9.31 16.80 -17.10
N ALA A 84 -9.59 16.01 -18.14
CA ALA A 84 -10.17 16.52 -19.39
C ALA A 84 -11.54 17.17 -19.17
N ALA A 85 -12.26 16.72 -18.15
CA ALA A 85 -13.56 17.26 -17.73
C ALA A 85 -13.45 18.47 -16.78
N GLY A 86 -12.23 18.87 -16.36
CA GLY A 86 -11.99 19.94 -15.39
C GLY A 86 -12.36 19.59 -13.95
N LEU A 87 -12.47 18.30 -13.63
CA LEU A 87 -12.82 17.78 -12.29
C LEU A 87 -11.55 17.46 -11.50
N PRO A 88 -11.36 18.04 -10.28
CA PRO A 88 -10.21 17.74 -9.46
C PRO A 88 -10.18 16.27 -9.03
N ILE A 89 -9.02 15.62 -9.19
CA ILE A 89 -8.86 14.20 -8.88
C ILE A 89 -7.45 13.89 -8.36
N PHE A 90 -7.39 13.15 -7.25
CA PHE A 90 -6.16 12.65 -6.65
C PHE A 90 -5.86 11.26 -7.17
N GLY A 91 -4.77 11.15 -7.93
CA GLY A 91 -4.27 9.91 -8.52
C GLY A 91 -3.40 10.19 -9.75
N PRO A 92 -2.62 9.20 -10.21
CA PRO A 92 -1.83 9.31 -11.43
C PRO A 92 -2.69 9.11 -12.69
N THR A 93 -2.24 9.68 -13.80
CA THR A 93 -2.77 9.37 -15.14
C THR A 93 -2.57 7.89 -15.47
N LYS A 94 -3.34 7.37 -16.42
CA LYS A 94 -3.17 6.00 -16.93
C LYS A 94 -1.71 5.69 -17.31
N ALA A 95 -1.07 6.62 -18.02
CA ALA A 95 0.32 6.47 -18.42
C ALA A 95 1.30 6.42 -17.24
N ALA A 96 1.07 7.19 -16.18
CA ALA A 96 1.90 7.14 -14.97
C ALA A 96 1.59 5.92 -14.10
N ALA A 97 0.34 5.47 -14.07
CA ALA A 97 -0.09 4.26 -13.35
C ALA A 97 0.53 2.96 -13.91
N GLU A 98 1.12 3.00 -15.11
CA GLU A 98 1.83 1.85 -15.68
C GLU A 98 3.00 1.38 -14.80
N ILE A 99 3.48 2.21 -13.89
CA ILE A 99 4.49 1.80 -12.89
C ILE A 99 3.98 0.69 -11.94
N GLU A 100 2.66 0.59 -11.71
CA GLU A 100 2.03 -0.53 -10.98
C GLU A 100 1.50 -1.58 -11.94
N THR A 101 0.81 -1.15 -13.03
CA THR A 101 0.06 -2.05 -13.89
C THR A 101 0.94 -2.85 -14.86
N SER A 102 2.22 -2.50 -15.00
CA SER A 102 3.24 -3.22 -15.77
C SER A 102 4.54 -3.37 -14.99
N LYS A 103 4.76 -4.55 -14.40
CA LYS A 103 6.03 -4.85 -13.69
C LYS A 103 7.24 -4.79 -14.64
N ALA A 104 7.05 -5.11 -15.92
CA ALA A 104 8.10 -4.98 -16.94
C ALA A 104 8.49 -3.51 -17.14
N PHE A 105 7.52 -2.60 -17.27
CA PHE A 105 7.79 -1.17 -17.37
C PHE A 105 8.47 -0.62 -16.12
N ALA A 106 7.96 -0.96 -14.94
CA ALA A 106 8.57 -0.54 -13.67
C ALA A 106 10.01 -1.03 -13.56
N LYS A 107 10.29 -2.28 -13.93
CA LYS A 107 11.64 -2.86 -13.91
C LYS A 107 12.56 -2.15 -14.88
N GLN A 108 12.11 -1.90 -16.10
CA GLN A 108 12.89 -1.17 -17.09
C GLN A 108 13.22 0.25 -16.61
N LEU A 109 12.23 0.97 -16.06
CA LEU A 109 12.43 2.29 -15.46
C LEU A 109 13.53 2.24 -14.38
N MET A 110 13.44 1.28 -13.45
CA MET A 110 14.39 1.16 -12.34
C MET A 110 15.81 0.91 -12.83
N LEU A 111 15.98 0.00 -13.80
CA LEU A 111 17.31 -0.33 -14.34
C LEU A 111 17.92 0.83 -15.13
N GLU A 112 17.13 1.52 -15.97
CA GLU A 112 17.60 2.66 -16.78
C GLU A 112 17.94 3.89 -15.94
N ASP A 113 17.23 4.10 -14.83
CA ASP A 113 17.39 5.28 -13.97
C ASP A 113 18.25 5.01 -12.73
N GLY A 114 18.84 3.80 -12.64
CA GLY A 114 19.76 3.42 -11.55
C GLY A 114 19.08 3.30 -10.19
N ILE A 115 17.78 2.99 -10.15
CA ILE A 115 17.01 2.80 -8.92
C ILE A 115 17.31 1.39 -8.37
N PRO A 116 17.71 1.28 -7.08
CA PRO A 116 18.05 -0.02 -6.49
C PRO A 116 16.87 -1.00 -6.54
N THR A 117 17.07 -2.15 -7.18
CA THR A 117 16.07 -3.21 -7.31
C THR A 117 16.75 -4.56 -7.58
N ALA A 118 16.00 -5.66 -7.54
CA ALA A 118 16.48 -6.98 -7.94
C ALA A 118 16.91 -7.01 -9.41
N ARG A 119 17.99 -7.72 -9.72
CA ARG A 119 18.32 -8.05 -11.11
C ARG A 119 17.17 -8.84 -11.72
N ALA A 120 16.83 -8.54 -12.95
CA ALA A 120 15.68 -9.16 -13.59
C ALA A 120 15.86 -9.28 -15.11
N GLU A 121 15.14 -10.23 -15.69
CA GLU A 121 14.97 -10.38 -17.12
C GLU A 121 13.49 -10.54 -17.45
N VAL A 122 13.04 -9.91 -18.54
CA VAL A 122 11.64 -9.97 -19.01
C VAL A 122 11.56 -10.93 -20.19
N HIS A 123 10.60 -11.85 -20.16
CA HIS A 123 10.44 -12.88 -21.19
C HIS A 123 8.97 -13.05 -21.61
N THR A 124 8.78 -13.30 -22.89
CA THR A 124 7.48 -13.68 -23.50
C THR A 124 7.44 -15.14 -23.95
N LEU A 125 8.60 -15.82 -23.92
CA LEU A 125 8.76 -17.21 -24.35
C LEU A 125 9.26 -18.07 -23.19
N VAL A 126 8.64 -19.21 -22.98
CA VAL A 126 8.98 -20.18 -21.93
C VAL A 126 10.45 -20.58 -21.93
N ALA A 127 11.02 -20.88 -23.09
CA ALA A 127 12.42 -21.30 -23.19
C ALA A 127 13.40 -20.24 -22.68
N GLY A 128 13.14 -18.95 -23.02
CA GLY A 128 13.94 -17.81 -22.54
C GLY A 128 13.82 -17.62 -21.03
N ALA A 129 12.58 -17.66 -20.51
CA ALA A 129 12.31 -17.52 -19.08
C ALA A 129 12.97 -18.62 -18.25
N LYS A 130 12.87 -19.88 -18.67
CA LYS A 130 13.53 -21.03 -18.01
C LYS A 130 15.06 -20.92 -18.06
N ALA A 131 15.62 -20.46 -19.18
CA ALA A 131 17.07 -20.21 -19.27
C ALA A 131 17.51 -19.08 -18.32
N ALA A 132 16.73 -18.02 -18.17
CA ALA A 132 16.99 -16.94 -17.19
C ALA A 132 16.93 -17.48 -15.75
N ALA A 133 15.91 -18.26 -15.40
CA ALA A 133 15.81 -18.88 -14.08
C ALA A 133 17.04 -19.73 -13.73
N ARG A 134 17.56 -20.47 -14.70
CA ARG A 134 18.81 -21.25 -14.51
C ARG A 134 20.05 -20.38 -14.34
N ARG A 135 20.11 -19.18 -14.99
CA ARG A 135 21.22 -18.22 -14.80
C ARG A 135 21.20 -17.58 -13.42
N PHE A 136 20.03 -17.22 -12.93
CA PHE A 136 19.89 -16.65 -11.57
C PHE A 136 20.12 -17.71 -10.48
N GLY A 137 19.75 -18.96 -10.75
CA GLY A 137 19.76 -20.03 -9.75
C GLY A 137 18.57 -19.95 -8.80
N ALA A 138 18.38 -20.99 -7.97
CA ALA A 138 17.33 -21.00 -6.96
C ALA A 138 17.92 -20.61 -5.57
N PRO A 139 17.18 -19.87 -4.74
CA PRO A 139 15.82 -19.40 -4.96
C PRO A 139 15.73 -18.28 -6.01
N VAL A 140 14.62 -18.23 -6.75
CA VAL A 140 14.35 -17.25 -7.81
C VAL A 140 12.90 -16.83 -7.76
N VAL A 141 12.58 -15.60 -8.22
CA VAL A 141 11.21 -15.08 -8.21
C VAL A 141 10.67 -14.99 -9.64
N VAL A 142 9.48 -15.57 -9.86
CA VAL A 142 8.75 -15.49 -11.12
C VAL A 142 7.53 -14.58 -10.92
N LYS A 143 7.43 -13.51 -11.73
CA LYS A 143 6.32 -12.53 -11.63
C LYS A 143 5.61 -12.38 -12.97
N ALA A 144 4.27 -12.47 -12.96
CA ALA A 144 3.46 -12.01 -14.09
C ALA A 144 3.52 -10.47 -14.18
N SER A 145 3.68 -9.92 -15.40
CA SER A 145 3.91 -8.48 -15.57
C SER A 145 2.69 -7.62 -15.22
N GLY A 146 1.49 -8.04 -15.60
CA GLY A 146 0.25 -7.28 -15.38
C GLY A 146 -0.34 -7.42 -13.99
N LEU A 147 -1.49 -6.76 -13.77
CA LEU A 147 -2.25 -6.87 -12.53
C LEU A 147 -2.77 -8.30 -12.31
N ALA A 148 -2.42 -8.90 -11.20
CA ALA A 148 -2.78 -10.28 -10.83
C ALA A 148 -3.30 -10.41 -9.39
N ALA A 149 -3.84 -9.31 -8.81
CA ALA A 149 -4.43 -9.26 -7.47
C ALA A 149 -3.55 -9.91 -6.37
N GLY A 150 -2.24 -9.64 -6.40
CA GLY A 150 -1.28 -10.20 -5.45
C GLY A 150 -0.90 -11.67 -5.68
N LYS A 151 -1.51 -12.36 -6.64
CA LYS A 151 -1.28 -13.80 -6.93
C LYS A 151 -0.24 -14.06 -8.04
N GLY A 152 0.20 -13.01 -8.72
CA GLY A 152 1.14 -13.10 -9.86
C GLY A 152 2.61 -13.14 -9.47
N VAL A 153 2.97 -13.34 -8.19
CA VAL A 153 4.36 -13.42 -7.70
C VAL A 153 4.58 -14.75 -7.01
N ILE A 154 5.53 -15.54 -7.51
CA ILE A 154 5.86 -16.86 -6.96
C ILE A 154 7.35 -16.89 -6.61
N VAL A 155 7.66 -17.08 -5.33
CA VAL A 155 9.02 -17.37 -4.85
C VAL A 155 9.27 -18.85 -5.02
N CYS A 156 10.16 -19.19 -5.96
CA CYS A 156 10.49 -20.55 -6.33
C CYS A 156 11.75 -21.01 -5.58
N LYS A 157 11.60 -21.96 -4.68
CA LYS A 157 12.73 -22.51 -3.90
C LYS A 157 13.63 -23.43 -4.70
N THR A 158 13.09 -24.01 -5.77
CA THR A 158 13.80 -24.90 -6.70
C THR A 158 13.61 -24.45 -8.15
N LEU A 159 14.50 -24.87 -9.04
CA LEU A 159 14.32 -24.64 -10.48
C LEU A 159 13.10 -25.37 -11.05
N GLY A 160 12.71 -26.50 -10.44
CA GLY A 160 11.49 -27.21 -10.81
C GLY A 160 10.22 -26.39 -10.52
N ASP A 161 10.19 -25.72 -9.36
CA ASP A 161 9.10 -24.79 -9.02
C ASP A 161 9.05 -23.61 -9.99
N ALA A 162 10.23 -23.10 -10.39
CA ALA A 162 10.34 -22.00 -11.36
C ALA A 162 9.85 -22.43 -12.75
N ASP A 163 10.25 -23.60 -13.23
CA ASP A 163 9.80 -24.14 -14.51
C ASP A 163 8.26 -24.29 -14.53
N ALA A 164 7.66 -24.83 -13.46
CA ALA A 164 6.21 -24.98 -13.33
C ALA A 164 5.48 -23.62 -13.29
N ALA A 165 6.02 -22.65 -12.54
CA ALA A 165 5.45 -21.30 -12.47
C ALA A 165 5.48 -20.57 -13.83
N ILE A 166 6.58 -20.71 -14.58
CA ILE A 166 6.75 -20.14 -15.92
C ILE A 166 5.75 -20.76 -16.91
N ASP A 167 5.61 -22.09 -16.89
CA ASP A 167 4.65 -22.79 -17.76
C ASP A 167 3.22 -22.37 -17.46
N ASP A 168 2.83 -22.31 -16.19
CA ASP A 168 1.50 -21.90 -15.73
C ASP A 168 1.16 -20.44 -16.13
N MET A 169 2.13 -19.53 -16.04
CA MET A 169 1.92 -18.12 -16.39
C MET A 169 1.88 -17.87 -17.89
N LEU A 170 2.83 -18.40 -18.66
CA LEU A 170 2.97 -18.10 -20.09
C LEU A 170 2.10 -18.98 -20.99
N GLU A 171 1.93 -20.28 -20.67
CA GLU A 171 1.17 -21.24 -21.48
C GLU A 171 -0.18 -21.61 -20.84
N GLY A 172 -0.23 -21.71 -19.50
CA GLY A 172 -1.45 -22.05 -18.75
C GLY A 172 -2.51 -20.95 -18.73
N ASN A 173 -2.20 -19.75 -19.24
CA ASN A 173 -3.08 -18.57 -19.30
C ASN A 173 -3.75 -18.22 -17.96
N ARG A 174 -3.11 -18.58 -16.85
CA ARG A 174 -3.66 -18.42 -15.50
C ARG A 174 -4.04 -16.97 -15.17
N PHE A 175 -3.29 -16.01 -15.73
CA PHE A 175 -3.50 -14.58 -15.49
C PHE A 175 -3.97 -13.81 -16.75
N GLY A 176 -4.42 -14.51 -17.80
CA GLY A 176 -4.86 -13.88 -19.04
C GLY A 176 -3.79 -12.94 -19.63
N ALA A 177 -4.18 -11.74 -20.06
CA ALA A 177 -3.25 -10.75 -20.61
C ALA A 177 -2.12 -10.34 -19.64
N ALA A 178 -2.34 -10.39 -18.32
CA ALA A 178 -1.33 -10.08 -17.32
C ALA A 178 -0.17 -11.09 -17.30
N GLY A 179 -0.40 -12.33 -17.75
CA GLY A 179 0.59 -13.38 -17.88
C GLY A 179 1.32 -13.43 -19.22
N ALA A 180 0.99 -12.55 -20.18
CA ALA A 180 1.63 -12.54 -21.50
C ALA A 180 3.15 -12.25 -21.46
N GLN A 181 3.62 -11.69 -20.37
CA GLN A 181 5.04 -11.46 -20.06
C GLN A 181 5.33 -11.86 -18.63
N VAL A 182 6.47 -12.47 -18.40
CA VAL A 182 6.99 -12.81 -17.06
C VAL A 182 8.32 -12.12 -16.80
N LEU A 183 8.53 -11.74 -15.54
CA LEU A 183 9.81 -11.30 -15.03
C LEU A 183 10.42 -12.47 -14.26
N ILE A 184 11.68 -12.73 -14.51
CA ILE A 184 12.51 -13.63 -13.71
C ILE A 184 13.47 -12.75 -12.92
N GLU A 185 13.36 -12.77 -11.60
CA GLU A 185 14.14 -11.91 -10.70
C GLU A 185 14.98 -12.72 -9.73
N GLU A 186 16.16 -12.20 -9.39
CA GLU A 186 16.92 -12.73 -8.25
C GLU A 186 16.10 -12.63 -6.97
N PHE A 187 16.28 -13.60 -6.10
CA PHE A 187 15.69 -13.56 -4.76
C PHE A 187 16.48 -12.59 -3.88
N MET A 188 15.79 -11.64 -3.26
CA MET A 188 16.38 -10.72 -2.30
C MET A 188 16.10 -11.20 -0.87
N GLU A 189 17.15 -11.25 -0.05
CA GLU A 189 17.03 -11.54 1.38
C GLU A 189 16.92 -10.24 2.18
N GLY A 190 16.01 -10.19 3.15
CA GLY A 190 15.79 -9.02 3.97
C GLY A 190 14.39 -8.97 4.58
N GLU A 191 14.04 -7.80 5.11
CA GLU A 191 12.69 -7.51 5.60
C GLU A 191 11.97 -6.54 4.66
N GLU A 192 10.72 -6.83 4.37
CA GLU A 192 9.90 -5.93 3.54
C GLU A 192 9.40 -4.75 4.36
N VAL A 193 9.42 -3.57 3.75
CA VAL A 193 8.88 -2.31 4.29
C VAL A 193 8.11 -1.57 3.22
N SER A 194 7.01 -0.96 3.60
CA SER A 194 6.17 -0.12 2.75
C SER A 194 6.44 1.36 3.05
N LEU A 195 6.82 2.14 2.03
CA LEU A 195 6.94 3.59 2.11
C LEU A 195 5.99 4.25 1.11
N PHE A 196 5.40 5.37 1.52
CA PHE A 196 4.48 6.16 0.71
C PHE A 196 5.01 7.56 0.46
N ALA A 197 4.87 8.05 -0.76
CA ALA A 197 5.14 9.44 -1.10
C ALA A 197 3.91 10.08 -1.77
N ILE A 198 3.36 11.14 -1.18
CA ILE A 198 2.34 11.99 -1.82
C ILE A 198 3.07 13.03 -2.66
N THR A 199 2.74 13.14 -3.95
CA THR A 199 3.43 14.02 -4.89
C THR A 199 2.48 14.73 -5.85
N ASN A 200 2.88 15.95 -6.23
CA ASN A 200 2.27 16.71 -7.32
C ASN A 200 3.07 16.64 -8.64
N GLY A 201 4.08 15.75 -8.69
CA GLY A 201 4.97 15.57 -9.84
C GLY A 201 6.30 16.34 -9.77
N SER A 202 6.38 17.38 -8.94
CA SER A 202 7.60 18.17 -8.72
C SER A 202 8.09 18.18 -7.28
N HIS A 203 7.17 18.03 -6.33
CA HIS A 203 7.44 17.95 -4.89
C HIS A 203 6.79 16.71 -4.32
N PHE A 204 7.32 16.19 -3.22
CA PHE A 204 6.70 15.06 -2.52
C PHE A 204 6.92 15.11 -1.01
N VAL A 205 6.02 14.44 -0.29
CA VAL A 205 6.07 14.20 1.15
C VAL A 205 6.12 12.70 1.38
N VAL A 206 7.10 12.22 2.16
CA VAL A 206 7.19 10.82 2.53
C VAL A 206 6.46 10.59 3.85
N LEU A 207 5.55 9.62 3.87
CA LEU A 207 4.81 9.21 5.06
C LEU A 207 5.61 8.18 5.86
N PRO A 208 5.26 7.93 7.14
CA PRO A 208 5.93 6.94 7.98
C PRO A 208 5.98 5.56 7.34
N GLY A 209 7.08 4.84 7.56
CA GLY A 209 7.25 3.48 7.10
C GLY A 209 6.37 2.50 7.88
N LEU A 210 5.86 1.49 7.16
CA LEU A 210 5.02 0.43 7.70
C LEU A 210 5.54 -0.94 7.28
N GLN A 211 5.20 -1.98 8.05
CA GLN A 211 5.35 -3.37 7.60
C GLN A 211 3.98 -4.04 7.52
N ASP A 212 3.76 -4.78 6.43
CA ASP A 212 2.61 -5.65 6.26
C ASP A 212 2.98 -7.12 6.46
N HIS A 213 1.97 -7.96 6.66
CA HIS A 213 2.10 -9.41 6.76
C HIS A 213 1.33 -10.09 5.64
N LYS A 214 2.04 -10.51 4.59
CA LYS A 214 1.44 -11.05 3.35
C LYS A 214 1.01 -12.51 3.45
N ARG A 215 1.56 -13.28 4.39
CA ARG A 215 1.22 -14.69 4.56
C ARG A 215 -0.03 -14.86 5.42
N LEU A 216 -0.84 -15.88 5.08
CA LEU A 216 -2.13 -16.15 5.72
C LEU A 216 -2.03 -16.47 7.22
N ALA A 217 -1.05 -17.27 7.61
CA ALA A 217 -0.93 -17.79 8.96
C ALA A 217 0.28 -17.19 9.71
N ASP A 218 0.26 -17.37 11.03
CA ASP A 218 1.33 -16.97 11.93
C ASP A 218 2.69 -17.52 11.48
N LYS A 219 3.78 -16.83 11.87
CA LYS A 219 5.17 -17.16 11.52
C LYS A 219 5.41 -17.18 10.00
N ASP A 220 4.65 -16.37 9.27
CA ASP A 220 4.70 -16.24 7.81
C ASP A 220 4.53 -17.59 7.08
N LEU A 221 3.61 -18.40 7.56
CA LEU A 221 3.23 -19.67 6.95
C LEU A 221 1.99 -19.52 6.04
N GLY A 222 1.77 -20.54 5.21
CA GLY A 222 0.62 -20.60 4.30
C GLY A 222 0.83 -19.79 3.00
N PRO A 223 -0.24 -19.59 2.21
CA PRO A 223 -0.19 -18.89 0.93
C PRO A 223 0.00 -17.37 1.11
N ASN A 224 0.47 -16.69 0.04
CA ASN A 224 0.42 -15.24 -0.06
C ASN A 224 -1.03 -14.76 -0.15
N THR A 225 -1.28 -13.59 0.42
CA THR A 225 -2.60 -12.94 0.45
C THR A 225 -2.47 -11.47 0.02
N GLY A 226 -3.56 -10.71 0.10
CA GLY A 226 -3.55 -9.25 -0.05
C GLY A 226 -3.05 -8.50 1.19
N GLY A 227 -2.58 -9.20 2.23
CA GLY A 227 -2.16 -8.65 3.52
C GLY A 227 -3.11 -9.05 4.64
N MET A 228 -2.56 -9.65 5.71
CA MET A 228 -3.28 -10.12 6.90
C MET A 228 -3.15 -9.18 8.09
N GLY A 229 -2.40 -8.10 7.92
CA GLY A 229 -2.22 -7.05 8.91
C GLY A 229 -1.06 -6.15 8.54
N ALA A 230 -0.98 -5.01 9.22
CA ALA A 230 0.10 -4.05 9.08
C ALA A 230 0.32 -3.32 10.40
N TYR A 231 1.49 -2.71 10.56
CA TYR A 231 1.81 -1.96 11.77
C TYR A 231 2.81 -0.85 11.52
N LEU A 232 2.82 0.12 12.39
CA LEU A 232 3.82 1.18 12.51
C LEU A 232 3.93 1.66 13.98
N PRO A 233 5.03 2.32 14.41
CA PRO A 233 6.24 2.58 13.64
C PRO A 233 7.04 1.29 13.42
N VAL A 234 7.98 1.35 12.48
CA VAL A 234 8.95 0.29 12.24
C VAL A 234 10.32 0.83 12.62
N GLU A 235 10.89 0.34 13.70
CA GLU A 235 12.26 0.61 14.11
C GLU A 235 13.19 -0.37 13.40
N LEU A 236 13.57 -0.04 12.18
CA LEU A 236 14.49 -0.85 11.43
C LEU A 236 15.88 -0.67 12.02
N GLY A 237 16.45 -1.74 12.56
CA GLY A 237 17.86 -1.82 12.93
C GLY A 237 18.77 -1.77 11.70
N TYR A 238 18.66 -0.70 10.94
CA TYR A 238 19.58 -0.37 9.87
C TYR A 238 20.87 0.09 10.53
N ASP A 239 21.90 -0.74 10.42
CA ASP A 239 23.21 -0.44 10.98
C ASP A 239 23.78 0.78 10.27
N THR A 240 23.65 1.93 10.92
CA THR A 240 23.94 3.25 10.36
C THR A 240 25.44 3.58 10.33
N ASP A 241 26.33 2.58 10.39
CA ASP A 241 27.76 2.83 10.17
C ASP A 241 28.07 3.42 8.79
N ARG A 242 27.08 3.38 7.87
CA ARG A 242 27.09 4.10 6.58
C ARG A 242 26.33 5.43 6.57
N ALA A 243 25.44 5.69 7.52
CA ALA A 243 24.67 6.93 7.60
C ALA A 243 25.39 7.91 8.50
N ILE A 244 25.91 8.97 7.90
CA ILE A 244 26.26 10.29 8.45
C ILE A 244 26.21 10.36 9.98
N SER A 245 27.41 10.43 10.57
CA SER A 245 27.73 10.71 11.97
C SER A 245 26.58 11.31 12.80
N SER A 246 26.27 10.62 13.90
CA SER A 246 25.65 11.11 15.13
C SER A 246 24.16 11.46 15.14
N ASN A 247 23.42 10.73 15.95
CA ASN A 247 22.13 11.09 16.57
C ASN A 247 20.85 11.16 15.72
N SER A 248 20.74 10.51 14.56
CA SER A 248 19.45 10.43 13.87
C SER A 248 18.80 9.04 14.05
N ASP A 249 17.50 9.03 14.38
CA ASP A 249 16.66 7.82 14.46
C ASP A 249 16.75 7.00 13.17
N SER A 250 16.84 5.68 13.28
CA SER A 250 16.99 4.75 12.17
C SER A 250 15.85 4.85 11.13
N ALA A 251 14.64 5.17 11.57
CA ALA A 251 13.49 5.37 10.70
C ALA A 251 13.63 6.61 9.80
N ALA A 252 14.12 7.71 10.35
CA ALA A 252 14.40 8.95 9.60
C ALA A 252 15.48 8.72 8.54
N SER A 253 16.51 7.93 8.83
CA SER A 253 17.57 7.58 7.90
C SER A 253 17.05 6.81 6.68
N LEU A 254 16.21 5.79 6.87
CA LEU A 254 15.60 5.04 5.78
C LEU A 254 14.72 5.93 4.88
N VAL A 255 13.90 6.80 5.48
CA VAL A 255 13.04 7.73 4.72
C VAL A 255 13.89 8.67 3.86
N LEU A 256 14.99 9.20 4.39
CA LEU A 256 15.91 10.08 3.66
C LEU A 256 16.62 9.35 2.52
N GLU A 257 17.09 8.12 2.75
CA GLU A 257 17.73 7.29 1.73
C GLU A 257 16.75 6.92 0.62
N ALA A 258 15.56 6.46 0.96
CA ALA A 258 14.52 6.13 0.00
C ALA A 258 14.06 7.36 -0.80
N ALA A 259 13.97 8.54 -0.18
CA ALA A 259 13.64 9.77 -0.88
C ALA A 259 14.70 10.12 -1.94
N ARG A 260 15.99 9.95 -1.62
CA ARG A 260 17.10 10.25 -2.51
C ARG A 260 17.31 9.21 -3.60
N GLU A 261 17.31 7.93 -3.22
CA GLU A 261 17.75 6.82 -4.08
C GLU A 261 16.59 6.16 -4.83
N ILE A 262 15.35 6.34 -4.36
CA ILE A 262 14.16 5.67 -4.90
C ILE A 262 13.14 6.68 -5.41
N PHE A 263 12.51 7.49 -4.56
CA PHE A 263 11.41 8.36 -4.99
C PHE A 263 11.85 9.45 -5.96
N SER A 264 12.93 10.18 -5.66
CA SER A 264 13.41 11.26 -6.55
C SER A 264 13.80 10.75 -7.95
N PRO A 265 14.62 9.69 -8.12
CA PRO A 265 14.94 9.20 -9.45
C PRO A 265 13.72 8.58 -10.16
N THR A 266 12.80 7.92 -9.44
CA THR A 266 11.56 7.38 -10.02
C THR A 266 10.70 8.50 -10.63
N LEU A 267 10.42 9.55 -9.85
CA LEU A 267 9.59 10.66 -10.31
C LEU A 267 10.24 11.42 -11.47
N ARG A 268 11.57 11.66 -11.42
CA ARG A 268 12.32 12.24 -12.53
C ARG A 268 12.31 11.34 -13.77
N GLY A 269 12.46 10.03 -13.59
CA GLY A 269 12.42 9.05 -14.66
C GLY A 269 11.08 9.01 -15.38
N LEU A 270 9.98 9.07 -14.63
CA LEU A 270 8.62 9.16 -15.18
C LEU A 270 8.42 10.49 -15.92
N ASN A 271 8.87 11.62 -15.35
CA ASN A 271 8.78 12.93 -15.99
C ASN A 271 9.53 12.96 -17.34
N ARG A 272 10.77 12.44 -17.40
CA ARG A 272 11.54 12.35 -18.65
C ARG A 272 10.86 11.54 -19.75
N ARG A 273 10.03 10.56 -19.35
CA ARG A 273 9.25 9.71 -20.29
C ARG A 273 7.90 10.33 -20.67
N GLY A 274 7.64 11.59 -20.28
CA GLY A 274 6.35 12.26 -20.52
C GLY A 274 5.19 11.68 -19.71
N ARG A 275 5.46 11.04 -18.57
CA ARG A 275 4.49 10.40 -17.67
C ARG A 275 4.57 11.00 -16.24
N PRO A 276 4.36 12.32 -16.06
CA PRO A 276 4.46 12.95 -14.75
C PRO A 276 3.51 12.26 -13.76
N PHE A 277 4.05 11.84 -12.62
CA PHE A 277 3.29 11.14 -11.61
C PHE A 277 2.76 12.11 -10.57
N THR A 278 1.45 12.05 -10.31
CA THR A 278 0.78 12.81 -9.24
C THR A 278 -0.09 11.86 -8.43
N GLY A 279 -0.29 12.16 -7.15
CA GLY A 279 -1.03 11.26 -6.26
C GLY A 279 -0.11 10.59 -5.25
N LEU A 280 -0.41 9.35 -4.89
CA LEU A 280 0.40 8.58 -3.95
C LEU A 280 1.21 7.51 -4.70
N LEU A 281 2.51 7.58 -4.57
CA LEU A 281 3.45 6.54 -5.01
C LEU A 281 3.84 5.70 -3.79
N TYR A 282 3.55 4.41 -3.85
CA TYR A 282 3.92 3.42 -2.85
C TYR A 282 5.13 2.63 -3.36
N ALA A 283 6.19 2.58 -2.59
CA ALA A 283 7.36 1.73 -2.80
C ALA A 283 7.37 0.58 -1.78
N GLY A 284 7.19 -0.65 -2.25
CA GLY A 284 7.49 -1.85 -1.48
C GLY A 284 8.99 -2.13 -1.55
N LEU A 285 9.66 -2.09 -0.41
CA LEU A 285 11.11 -2.21 -0.31
C LEU A 285 11.51 -3.49 0.39
N MET A 286 12.59 -4.10 -0.07
CA MET A 286 13.35 -5.11 0.67
C MET A 286 14.56 -4.42 1.29
N LEU A 287 14.68 -4.48 2.61
CA LEU A 287 15.85 -4.00 3.33
C LEU A 287 16.91 -5.09 3.34
N THR A 288 17.84 -4.97 2.43
CA THR A 288 18.93 -5.94 2.28
C THR A 288 20.19 -5.46 3.02
N SER A 289 21.20 -6.31 3.14
CA SER A 289 22.51 -5.92 3.67
C SER A 289 23.24 -4.85 2.84
N GLU A 290 22.80 -4.63 1.58
CA GLU A 290 23.36 -3.61 0.68
C GLU A 290 22.57 -2.31 0.67
N GLY A 291 21.44 -2.24 1.40
CA GLY A 291 20.52 -1.11 1.43
C GLY A 291 19.11 -1.45 0.98
N PRO A 292 18.20 -0.45 0.97
CA PRO A 292 16.83 -0.65 0.52
C PRO A 292 16.78 -0.86 -1.00
N ARG A 293 16.07 -1.91 -1.44
CA ARG A 293 15.88 -2.25 -2.85
C ARG A 293 14.38 -2.39 -3.16
N VAL A 294 13.94 -1.83 -4.26
CA VAL A 294 12.53 -1.86 -4.65
C VAL A 294 12.11 -3.28 -5.07
N VAL A 295 11.06 -3.78 -4.42
CA VAL A 295 10.36 -5.02 -4.77
C VAL A 295 9.30 -4.73 -5.84
N GLU A 296 8.50 -3.68 -5.61
CA GLU A 296 7.44 -3.21 -6.51
C GLU A 296 7.05 -1.77 -6.19
N PHE A 297 6.41 -1.11 -7.16
CA PHE A 297 5.67 0.13 -6.95
C PHE A 297 4.18 -0.11 -7.05
N ASN A 298 3.41 0.68 -6.26
CA ASN A 298 1.97 0.80 -6.43
C ASN A 298 1.63 2.29 -6.57
N CYS A 299 0.55 2.61 -7.27
CA CYS A 299 0.15 3.99 -7.59
C CYS A 299 -1.04 4.48 -6.76
N ARG A 300 -1.26 3.88 -5.61
CA ARG A 300 -2.37 4.12 -4.69
C ARG A 300 -1.99 3.72 -3.26
N PHE A 301 -2.82 4.12 -2.31
CA PHE A 301 -2.68 3.68 -0.91
C PHE A 301 -2.69 2.16 -0.79
N GLY A 302 -1.91 1.61 0.15
CA GLY A 302 -1.86 0.18 0.46
C GLY A 302 -3.12 -0.30 1.20
N ASP A 303 -3.33 -1.61 1.24
CA ASP A 303 -4.39 -2.27 1.98
C ASP A 303 -3.85 -3.62 2.51
N PRO A 304 -3.54 -3.77 3.81
CA PRO A 304 -4.10 -3.04 4.95
C PRO A 304 -3.25 -1.90 5.54
N GLU A 305 -2.21 -1.40 4.88
CA GLU A 305 -1.30 -0.38 5.43
C GLU A 305 -2.05 0.93 5.74
N THR A 306 -3.01 1.32 4.91
CA THR A 306 -3.81 2.54 5.14
C THR A 306 -4.61 2.46 6.44
N GLN A 307 -5.15 1.29 6.77
CA GLN A 307 -5.90 1.07 8.00
C GLN A 307 -5.01 1.19 9.25
N ALA A 308 -3.71 0.87 9.13
CA ALA A 308 -2.75 1.08 10.22
C ALA A 308 -2.29 2.54 10.30
N LEU A 309 -2.09 3.20 9.15
CA LEU A 309 -1.54 4.56 9.07
C LEU A 309 -2.54 5.63 9.52
N MET A 310 -3.78 5.58 9.02
CA MET A 310 -4.75 6.68 9.19
C MET A 310 -5.07 7.01 10.65
N PRO A 311 -5.18 6.05 11.59
CA PRO A 311 -5.47 6.36 12.99
C PRO A 311 -4.39 7.17 13.72
N VAL A 312 -3.14 7.08 13.30
CA VAL A 312 -1.97 7.74 13.95
C VAL A 312 -1.36 8.84 13.11
N LEU A 313 -1.79 9.02 11.87
CA LEU A 313 -1.25 10.03 10.97
C LEU A 313 -1.68 11.43 11.43
N GLY A 314 -0.79 12.16 12.08
CA GLY A 314 -0.92 13.58 12.40
C GLY A 314 0.05 14.39 11.56
N ILE A 315 -0.40 15.03 10.47
CA ILE A 315 0.45 15.84 9.58
C ILE A 315 -0.06 17.27 9.48
N ALA A 316 0.88 18.18 9.26
CA ALA A 316 0.60 19.57 8.93
C ALA A 316 1.39 19.94 7.66
N PRO A 317 0.72 20.29 6.54
CA PRO A 317 -0.74 20.40 6.39
C PRO A 317 -1.47 19.05 6.49
N ARG A 318 -2.80 19.12 6.72
CA ARG A 318 -3.67 17.92 6.85
C ARG A 318 -3.64 17.09 5.58
N LEU A 319 -3.92 15.79 5.69
CA LEU A 319 -3.97 14.88 4.53
C LEU A 319 -4.94 15.39 3.45
N ILE A 320 -6.10 15.90 3.86
CA ILE A 320 -7.10 16.46 2.96
C ILE A 320 -6.56 17.66 2.15
N ASP A 321 -5.76 18.53 2.78
CA ASP A 321 -5.16 19.70 2.12
C ASP A 321 -4.11 19.28 1.09
N LEU A 322 -3.30 18.25 1.40
CA LEU A 322 -2.35 17.66 0.46
C LEU A 322 -3.06 17.03 -0.74
N MET A 323 -4.13 16.28 -0.50
CA MET A 323 -4.89 15.64 -1.58
C MET A 323 -5.58 16.67 -2.46
N LEU A 324 -6.12 17.75 -1.89
CA LEU A 324 -6.71 18.88 -2.64
C LEU A 324 -5.67 19.57 -3.51
N ALA A 325 -4.52 19.93 -2.96
CA ALA A 325 -3.44 20.56 -3.72
C ALA A 325 -3.00 19.70 -4.92
N VAL A 326 -2.78 18.39 -4.68
CA VAL A 326 -2.42 17.45 -5.75
C VAL A 326 -3.53 17.33 -6.79
N GLY A 327 -4.79 17.17 -6.34
CA GLY A 327 -5.94 16.98 -7.23
C GLY A 327 -6.24 18.22 -8.10
N ARG A 328 -5.91 19.42 -7.62
CA ARG A 328 -6.05 20.69 -8.33
C ARG A 328 -4.81 21.09 -9.13
N GLY A 329 -3.72 20.32 -9.02
CA GLY A 329 -2.45 20.67 -9.66
C GLY A 329 -1.75 21.87 -9.01
N GLU A 330 -2.02 22.12 -7.74
CA GLU A 330 -1.45 23.22 -6.96
C GLU A 330 -0.09 22.82 -6.34
N PRO A 331 0.78 23.79 -6.00
CA PRO A 331 2.02 23.51 -5.30
C PRO A 331 1.78 22.88 -3.92
N LEU A 332 2.63 21.94 -3.52
CA LEU A 332 2.68 21.43 -2.14
C LEU A 332 3.43 22.44 -1.27
N VAL A 333 2.71 23.45 -0.77
CA VAL A 333 3.27 24.53 0.04
C VAL A 333 3.56 24.01 1.46
N GLY A 334 4.77 24.30 1.97
CA GLY A 334 5.20 23.89 3.33
C GLY A 334 6.06 22.62 3.36
N PHE A 335 6.23 21.93 2.24
CA PHE A 335 7.08 20.75 2.10
C PHE A 335 8.13 20.95 1.01
N PRO A 336 9.39 21.17 1.38
CA PRO A 336 10.41 21.64 0.44
C PRO A 336 11.26 20.54 -0.20
N VAL A 337 10.67 19.52 -0.84
CA VAL A 337 11.46 18.69 -1.75
C VAL A 337 11.19 19.12 -3.19
N ASP A 338 12.01 20.02 -3.69
CA ASP A 338 12.00 20.42 -5.12
C ASP A 338 12.83 19.43 -5.94
N LEU A 339 12.16 18.63 -6.78
CA LEU A 339 12.81 17.70 -7.71
C LEU A 339 13.60 18.39 -8.81
N GLY A 340 13.32 19.67 -9.08
CA GLY A 340 13.98 20.48 -10.10
C GLY A 340 15.20 21.27 -9.59
N ALA A 341 15.41 21.37 -8.27
CA ALA A 341 16.56 22.07 -7.72
C ALA A 341 17.84 21.29 -7.98
N THR A 342 18.65 21.79 -8.93
CA THR A 342 19.99 21.29 -9.22
C THR A 342 21.01 21.69 -8.14
N ASP A 343 20.61 22.52 -7.19
CA ASP A 343 21.48 22.97 -6.10
C ASP A 343 21.55 21.91 -4.99
N LEU A 344 22.57 21.09 -5.06
CA LEU A 344 22.94 20.08 -4.06
C LEU A 344 23.58 20.68 -2.80
N SER A 345 23.72 22.01 -2.68
CA SER A 345 24.38 22.69 -1.54
C SER A 345 23.52 22.69 -0.28
N THR A 346 22.18 22.54 -0.41
CA THR A 346 21.29 22.38 0.74
C THR A 346 21.14 20.90 1.10
N PRO A 347 21.42 20.50 2.35
CA PRO A 347 21.25 19.10 2.76
C PRO A 347 19.85 18.59 2.49
N ILE A 348 19.71 17.38 1.97
CA ILE A 348 18.41 16.72 1.68
C ILE A 348 17.54 16.68 2.93
N SER A 349 18.12 16.49 4.11
CA SER A 349 17.42 16.53 5.41
C SER A 349 16.67 17.84 5.69
N ALA A 350 17.08 18.96 5.08
CA ALA A 350 16.38 20.24 5.18
C ALA A 350 15.23 20.38 4.17
N ARG A 351 15.04 19.38 3.28
CA ARG A 351 14.11 19.42 2.15
C ARG A 351 13.02 18.34 2.22
N ILE A 352 13.13 17.39 3.17
CA ILE A 352 12.18 16.27 3.33
C ILE A 352 11.42 16.49 4.64
N ALA A 353 10.10 16.65 4.55
CA ALA A 353 9.26 16.54 5.73
C ALA A 353 9.13 15.06 6.10
N ILE A 354 9.73 14.67 7.20
CA ILE A 354 9.52 13.37 7.82
C ILE A 354 8.30 13.51 8.71
N VAL A 355 7.30 12.71 8.45
CA VAL A 355 6.11 12.63 9.31
C VAL A 355 6.40 11.62 10.41
N GLU A 356 6.50 12.10 11.63
CA GLU A 356 6.63 11.24 12.82
C GLU A 356 5.26 10.88 13.38
N VAL A 357 5.15 9.73 14.02
CA VAL A 357 3.96 9.29 14.73
C VAL A 357 4.28 9.14 16.21
N GLU A 358 3.41 9.69 17.07
CA GLU A 358 3.59 9.63 18.53
C GLU A 358 3.19 8.27 19.12
N ASN A 359 2.26 7.58 18.47
CA ASN A 359 1.71 6.30 18.93
C ASN A 359 1.90 5.23 17.87
N ALA A 360 1.95 3.98 18.34
CA ALA A 360 1.90 2.82 17.45
C ALA A 360 0.47 2.47 17.05
N CYS A 361 0.33 1.89 15.86
CA CYS A 361 -0.90 1.27 15.41
C CYS A 361 -0.62 -0.11 14.84
N VAL A 362 -1.45 -1.07 15.24
CA VAL A 362 -1.47 -2.43 14.68
C VAL A 362 -2.85 -2.72 14.11
N THR A 363 -2.86 -3.20 12.89
CA THR A 363 -4.07 -3.63 12.18
C THR A 363 -4.08 -5.14 12.00
N THR A 364 -5.08 -5.82 12.55
CA THR A 364 -5.33 -7.25 12.34
C THR A 364 -6.47 -7.43 11.34
N VAL A 365 -6.20 -8.11 10.22
CA VAL A 365 -7.22 -8.41 9.20
C VAL A 365 -7.97 -9.67 9.56
N LEU A 366 -9.30 -9.60 9.49
CA LEU A 366 -10.20 -10.74 9.63
C LEU A 366 -10.65 -11.18 8.24
N ALA A 367 -10.31 -12.39 7.85
CA ALA A 367 -10.62 -12.96 6.56
C ALA A 367 -11.71 -14.04 6.66
N ALA A 368 -12.47 -14.20 5.58
CA ALA A 368 -13.50 -15.23 5.45
C ALA A 368 -12.88 -16.63 5.34
N SER A 369 -13.69 -17.66 5.63
CA SER A 369 -13.31 -19.05 5.41
C SER A 369 -12.87 -19.26 3.95
N ASN A 370 -11.87 -20.09 3.74
CA ASN A 370 -11.27 -20.43 2.44
C ASN A 370 -10.55 -19.27 1.71
N TYR A 371 -10.35 -18.13 2.37
CA TYR A 371 -9.45 -17.09 1.84
C TYR A 371 -8.00 -17.61 1.83
N PRO A 372 -7.15 -17.34 0.81
CA PRO A 372 -7.38 -16.42 -0.32
C PRO A 372 -7.96 -17.07 -1.60
N GLU A 373 -8.26 -18.36 -1.61
CA GLU A 373 -8.66 -19.08 -2.83
C GLU A 373 -10.11 -18.79 -3.23
N THR A 374 -11.08 -19.35 -2.49
CA THR A 374 -12.51 -19.20 -2.74
C THR A 374 -13.22 -18.81 -1.44
N PRO A 375 -13.19 -17.54 -1.06
CA PRO A 375 -13.76 -17.09 0.20
C PRO A 375 -15.25 -17.39 0.28
N ARG A 376 -15.69 -17.91 1.44
CA ARG A 376 -17.12 -18.08 1.71
C ARG A 376 -17.74 -16.73 2.10
N ILE A 377 -18.85 -16.39 1.48
CA ILE A 377 -19.62 -15.16 1.72
C ILE A 377 -20.98 -15.47 2.31
N GLY A 378 -21.66 -14.44 2.90
CA GLY A 378 -22.99 -14.56 3.47
C GLY A 378 -23.03 -14.97 4.94
N ASP A 379 -21.89 -15.16 5.59
CA ASP A 379 -21.85 -15.45 7.02
C ASP A 379 -22.15 -14.20 7.83
N GLU A 380 -23.09 -14.29 8.81
CA GLU A 380 -23.43 -13.18 9.70
C GLU A 380 -22.24 -12.73 10.55
N ILE A 381 -22.03 -11.42 10.61
CA ILE A 381 -20.95 -10.78 11.38
C ILE A 381 -21.54 -10.13 12.64
N ILE A 382 -21.06 -10.54 13.79
CA ILE A 382 -21.41 -9.94 15.09
C ILE A 382 -20.20 -9.15 15.59
N LEU A 383 -20.37 -7.83 15.70
CA LEU A 383 -19.35 -6.94 16.23
C LEU A 383 -19.53 -6.75 17.75
N PRO A 384 -18.43 -6.72 18.53
CA PRO A 384 -18.49 -6.28 19.91
C PRO A 384 -18.78 -4.77 20.00
N PRO A 385 -19.14 -4.23 21.18
CA PRO A 385 -19.24 -2.78 21.39
C PRO A 385 -17.96 -2.04 21.01
N ARG A 386 -18.10 -0.79 20.57
CA ARG A 386 -16.95 0.08 20.25
C ARG A 386 -16.08 0.32 21.48
N GLU A 387 -14.78 0.43 21.27
CA GLU A 387 -13.78 0.69 22.29
C GLU A 387 -12.89 1.86 21.89
N ASP A 388 -12.48 2.65 22.87
CA ASP A 388 -11.58 3.79 22.65
C ASP A 388 -10.22 3.32 22.14
N GLY A 389 -9.74 3.97 21.05
CA GLY A 389 -8.49 3.64 20.40
C GLY A 389 -8.52 2.32 19.63
N VAL A 390 -9.71 1.74 19.35
CA VAL A 390 -9.93 0.64 18.42
C VAL A 390 -10.83 1.11 17.28
N TYR A 391 -10.41 0.85 16.06
CA TYR A 391 -11.12 1.24 14.85
C TYR A 391 -11.42 -0.01 14.02
N VAL A 392 -12.68 -0.14 13.59
CA VAL A 392 -13.13 -1.26 12.75
C VAL A 392 -13.36 -0.74 11.35
N PHE A 393 -12.49 -1.14 10.42
CA PHE A 393 -12.64 -0.79 9.01
C PHE A 393 -13.25 -1.95 8.25
N HIS A 394 -14.40 -1.70 7.63
CA HIS A 394 -15.11 -2.66 6.79
C HIS A 394 -14.41 -2.79 5.44
N ALA A 395 -14.25 -4.02 4.96
CA ALA A 395 -13.77 -4.34 3.62
C ALA A 395 -14.85 -5.15 2.88
N GLY A 396 -14.70 -6.45 2.77
CA GLY A 396 -15.68 -7.33 2.14
C GLY A 396 -16.88 -7.61 3.04
N THR A 397 -17.71 -6.62 3.28
CA THR A 397 -18.95 -6.72 4.06
C THR A 397 -20.14 -6.20 3.27
N ALA A 398 -21.33 -6.75 3.52
CA ALA A 398 -22.60 -6.29 2.96
C ALA A 398 -23.70 -6.37 4.03
N ARG A 399 -24.88 -5.85 3.73
CA ARG A 399 -26.10 -6.16 4.46
C ARG A 399 -26.94 -7.10 3.63
N ASP A 400 -27.49 -8.14 4.28
CA ASP A 400 -28.46 -9.04 3.65
C ASP A 400 -29.87 -8.42 3.61
N ASP A 401 -30.83 -9.16 3.06
CA ASP A 401 -32.22 -8.71 2.91
C ASP A 401 -32.91 -8.42 4.27
N ASP A 402 -32.41 -9.02 5.35
CA ASP A 402 -32.90 -8.77 6.71
C ASP A 402 -32.13 -7.61 7.41
N GLY A 403 -31.19 -6.97 6.70
CA GLY A 403 -30.37 -5.87 7.20
C GLY A 403 -29.20 -6.29 8.09
N ARG A 404 -28.95 -7.61 8.26
CA ARG A 404 -27.83 -8.14 9.05
C ARG A 404 -26.52 -7.90 8.32
N LEU A 405 -25.45 -7.60 9.06
CA LEU A 405 -24.12 -7.48 8.51
C LEU A 405 -23.57 -8.87 8.18
N VAL A 406 -23.10 -9.08 6.93
CA VAL A 406 -22.61 -10.36 6.45
C VAL A 406 -21.28 -10.22 5.70
N THR A 407 -20.52 -11.33 5.62
CA THR A 407 -19.31 -11.41 4.80
C THR A 407 -19.65 -11.33 3.31
N ALA A 408 -18.90 -10.52 2.54
CA ALA A 408 -19.11 -10.30 1.11
C ALA A 408 -17.80 -10.30 0.31
N GLY A 409 -16.69 -10.71 0.92
CA GLY A 409 -15.38 -10.75 0.27
C GLY A 409 -14.35 -11.54 1.07
N GLY A 410 -13.13 -11.64 0.56
CA GLY A 410 -12.07 -12.42 1.17
C GLY A 410 -11.56 -11.82 2.48
N ARG A 411 -11.04 -10.59 2.45
CA ARG A 411 -10.76 -9.79 3.64
C ARG A 411 -12.06 -9.08 4.03
N VAL A 412 -12.52 -9.32 5.25
CA VAL A 412 -13.86 -8.91 5.71
C VAL A 412 -13.79 -7.63 6.51
N LEU A 413 -12.93 -7.60 7.53
CA LEU A 413 -12.73 -6.46 8.42
C LEU A 413 -11.24 -6.26 8.68
N ALA A 414 -10.85 -5.04 9.00
CA ALA A 414 -9.55 -4.70 9.55
C ALA A 414 -9.75 -4.03 10.91
N ILE A 415 -9.15 -4.61 11.94
CA ILE A 415 -9.20 -4.11 13.31
C ILE A 415 -7.91 -3.38 13.61
N SER A 416 -7.97 -2.06 13.70
CA SER A 416 -6.81 -1.20 13.98
C SER A 416 -6.86 -0.71 15.41
N ALA A 417 -5.79 -0.91 16.17
CA ALA A 417 -5.70 -0.43 17.54
C ALA A 417 -4.49 0.49 17.72
N VAL A 418 -4.70 1.58 18.43
CA VAL A 418 -3.68 2.60 18.77
C VAL A 418 -3.26 2.43 20.21
N ALA A 419 -1.95 2.42 20.46
CA ALA A 419 -1.35 2.34 21.79
C ALA A 419 0.05 2.99 21.80
N PRO A 420 0.68 3.19 22.98
CA PRO A 420 2.02 3.80 23.06
C PRO A 420 3.15 3.02 22.37
N ASN A 421 3.01 1.72 22.16
CA ASN A 421 3.98 0.88 21.47
C ASN A 421 3.29 -0.24 20.68
N VAL A 422 4.05 -0.93 19.82
CA VAL A 422 3.54 -1.98 18.92
C VAL A 422 2.98 -3.17 19.68
N GLU A 423 3.60 -3.59 20.78
CA GLU A 423 3.15 -4.74 21.58
C GLU A 423 1.76 -4.50 22.18
N LEU A 424 1.55 -3.33 22.81
CA LEU A 424 0.25 -2.97 23.38
C LEU A 424 -0.81 -2.77 22.29
N ALA A 425 -0.44 -2.20 21.15
CA ALA A 425 -1.34 -2.06 20.00
C ALA A 425 -1.74 -3.41 19.42
N GLN A 426 -0.79 -4.37 19.32
CA GLN A 426 -1.04 -5.73 18.88
C GLN A 426 -2.04 -6.44 19.82
N LEU A 427 -1.76 -6.44 21.11
CA LEU A 427 -2.64 -7.07 22.11
C LEU A 427 -4.07 -6.53 22.02
N LYS A 428 -4.21 -5.20 21.97
CA LYS A 428 -5.51 -4.54 21.90
C LYS A 428 -6.26 -4.84 20.60
N SER A 429 -5.55 -4.87 19.45
CA SER A 429 -6.14 -5.24 18.15
C SER A 429 -6.61 -6.69 18.15
N LEU A 430 -5.78 -7.61 18.68
CA LEU A 430 -6.06 -9.05 18.73
C LEU A 430 -7.24 -9.36 19.67
N GLU A 431 -7.25 -8.79 20.88
CA GLU A 431 -8.35 -8.98 21.84
C GLU A 431 -9.70 -8.56 21.27
N PHE A 432 -9.75 -7.44 20.52
CA PHE A 432 -10.96 -7.03 19.85
C PHE A 432 -11.30 -7.96 18.67
N ALA A 433 -10.32 -8.34 17.86
CA ALA A 433 -10.47 -9.24 16.71
C ALA A 433 -11.04 -10.61 17.12
N GLU A 434 -10.62 -11.15 18.26
CA GLU A 434 -11.11 -12.44 18.78
C GLU A 434 -12.60 -12.38 19.15
N ARG A 435 -13.11 -11.25 19.65
CA ARG A 435 -14.51 -11.06 20.01
C ARG A 435 -15.44 -10.84 18.81
N VAL A 436 -14.91 -10.45 17.65
CA VAL A 436 -15.69 -10.41 16.40
C VAL A 436 -16.06 -11.84 16.01
N ARG A 437 -17.32 -12.11 15.67
CA ARG A 437 -17.81 -13.45 15.34
C ARG A 437 -18.37 -13.50 13.94
N PHE A 438 -17.89 -14.43 13.15
CA PHE A 438 -18.49 -14.97 11.92
C PHE A 438 -17.90 -16.36 11.66
N ALA A 439 -18.61 -17.19 10.92
CA ALA A 439 -18.22 -18.57 10.73
C ALA A 439 -16.94 -18.71 9.91
N GLY A 440 -16.00 -19.53 10.40
CA GLY A 440 -14.73 -19.79 9.72
C GLY A 440 -13.79 -18.60 9.62
N LYS A 441 -13.91 -17.63 10.53
CA LYS A 441 -13.01 -16.47 10.63
C LYS A 441 -11.54 -16.90 10.66
N GLN A 442 -10.71 -16.28 9.81
CA GLN A 442 -9.27 -16.46 9.78
C GLN A 442 -8.58 -15.14 10.13
N HIS A 443 -7.54 -15.16 10.93
CA HIS A 443 -6.68 -14.02 11.25
C HIS A 443 -5.34 -14.49 11.77
N ARG A 444 -4.38 -13.58 11.85
CA ARG A 444 -3.08 -13.82 12.51
C ARG A 444 -3.10 -13.29 13.92
N SER A 445 -2.33 -13.93 14.80
CA SER A 445 -2.12 -13.50 16.18
C SER A 445 -0.80 -12.75 16.39
N ASP A 446 0.09 -12.77 15.39
CA ASP A 446 1.49 -12.33 15.50
C ASP A 446 1.83 -11.07 14.68
N ILE A 447 0.84 -10.22 14.31
CA ILE A 447 1.10 -8.98 13.58
C ILE A 447 2.08 -8.11 14.38
N GLY A 448 3.18 -7.67 13.75
CA GLY A 448 4.22 -6.85 14.42
C GLY A 448 5.25 -7.64 15.23
N TRP A 449 5.25 -8.97 15.19
CA TRP A 449 6.13 -9.79 16.00
C TRP A 449 7.63 -9.48 15.86
N ARG A 450 8.08 -9.08 14.66
CA ARG A 450 9.49 -8.70 14.42
C ARG A 450 9.87 -7.45 15.20
N GLU A 451 8.99 -6.45 15.17
CA GLU A 451 9.21 -5.19 15.87
C GLU A 451 9.21 -5.36 17.39
N ILE A 452 8.26 -6.13 17.91
CA ILE A 452 8.18 -6.47 19.33
C ILE A 452 9.48 -7.16 19.77
N ALA A 453 9.98 -8.11 18.98
CA ALA A 453 11.25 -8.79 19.27
C ALA A 453 12.46 -7.81 19.27
N ARG A 454 12.51 -6.84 18.35
CA ARG A 454 13.55 -5.80 18.33
C ARG A 454 13.49 -4.91 19.56
N GLN A 455 12.31 -4.43 19.93
CA GLN A 455 12.11 -3.58 21.10
C GLN A 455 12.55 -4.28 22.39
N HIS A 456 12.23 -5.57 22.56
CA HIS A 456 12.69 -6.36 23.68
C HIS A 456 14.23 -6.53 23.72
N GLN A 457 14.87 -6.75 22.56
CA GLN A 457 16.31 -6.85 22.46
C GLN A 457 16.99 -5.54 22.84
N HIS A 458 16.49 -4.39 22.33
CA HIS A 458 17.02 -3.06 22.66
C HIS A 458 16.86 -2.73 24.14
N ALA A 459 15.72 -3.05 24.75
CA ALA A 459 15.47 -2.85 26.17
C ALA A 459 16.46 -3.67 27.03
N SER A 460 16.69 -4.93 26.66
CA SER A 460 17.63 -5.82 27.34
C SER A 460 19.08 -5.35 27.22
N ALA A 461 19.48 -4.83 26.05
CA ALA A 461 20.81 -4.29 25.81
C ALA A 461 21.09 -2.99 26.59
N ARG A 462 20.08 -2.13 26.78
CA ARG A 462 20.17 -0.94 27.66
C ARG A 462 20.32 -1.33 29.12
N ALA A 463 19.48 -2.23 29.63
CA ALA A 463 19.51 -2.71 31.01
C ALA A 463 20.82 -3.42 31.40
N SER A 464 21.59 -3.93 30.44
CA SER A 464 22.90 -4.56 30.67
C SER A 464 24.08 -3.57 30.65
N ARG A 465 23.86 -2.29 30.32
CA ARG A 465 24.88 -1.22 30.30
C ARG A 465 24.82 -0.29 31.53
N ASP A 466 23.68 -0.29 32.21
CA ASP A 466 23.43 0.36 33.51
C ASP A 466 23.78 -0.58 34.69
#